data_5b739c464c1107d39b6c966a59950139
#
_entry.id   5b739c464c1107d39b6c966a59950139
#
_cell.length_a   1.000
_cell.length_b   1.000
_cell.length_c   1.000
_cell.angle_alpha   90.00
_cell.angle_beta   90.00
_cell.angle_gamma   90.00
#
_symmetry.space_group_name_H-M   'P 1'
#
loop_
_entity.id
_entity.type
_entity.pdbx_description
1 polymer ?
#
loop_
_entity_poly.entity_id
_entity_poly.type
_entity_poly.pdbx_seq_one_letter_code
_entity_poly.pdbx_strand_id
1 'polypeptide(L)'
;LQSSRLKMSRYSLFCVYIDKAQIQRLTTMIRTSVRIYVYGFGSSGLVATEFKNRFMRFGLDVEAIVDYHTMLMNSVRVNENCLVIGISLSGATKEVIDALEQAAMKNAKTVLLTSRNDKEFQRMFDEVVLSAVKKNLEYGDMISPQFPLLILIDRIYADYVQREDERKKTLYDKTVKQIVGRYIEFDEKERG
;
A
#
# COMPACT_ATOMS: atom_id res chain seq x y z
N LEU A 1 19.19 -16.01 -37.91
CA LEU A 1 18.79 -16.61 -36.62
C LEU A 1 19.25 -15.67 -35.50
N GLN A 2 18.58 -14.50 -35.38
CA GLN A 2 18.76 -13.61 -34.25
C GLN A 2 17.73 -13.96 -33.18
N SER A 3 18.24 -14.39 -32.05
CA SER A 3 17.51 -14.74 -30.85
C SER A 3 16.53 -13.66 -30.45
N SER A 4 15.25 -14.00 -30.44
CA SER A 4 14.22 -13.26 -29.73
C SER A 4 14.48 -13.40 -28.22
N ARG A 5 15.45 -12.64 -27.70
CA ARG A 5 15.48 -12.34 -26.27
C ARG A 5 14.21 -11.55 -25.97
N LEU A 6 13.23 -12.21 -25.41
CA LEU A 6 12.10 -11.59 -24.78
C LEU A 6 12.60 -10.42 -23.94
N LYS A 7 12.38 -9.18 -24.43
CA LYS A 7 12.54 -7.99 -23.60
C LYS A 7 11.55 -8.14 -22.46
N MET A 8 12.01 -8.65 -21.33
CA MET A 8 11.24 -8.73 -20.12
C MET A 8 10.69 -7.33 -19.87
N SER A 9 9.36 -7.18 -19.82
CA SER A 9 8.72 -5.90 -19.57
C SER A 9 9.35 -5.25 -18.34
N ARG A 10 9.60 -3.94 -18.35
CA ARG A 10 10.14 -3.20 -17.21
C ARG A 10 9.35 -3.45 -15.92
N TYR A 11 8.05 -3.73 -16.05
CA TYR A 11 7.17 -4.16 -14.95
C TYR A 11 7.55 -5.51 -14.34
N SER A 12 8.06 -6.45 -15.13
CA SER A 12 8.47 -7.77 -14.60
C SER A 12 9.71 -7.68 -13.71
N LEU A 13 10.60 -6.73 -13.94
CA LEU A 13 11.76 -6.46 -13.07
C LEU A 13 11.34 -5.98 -11.67
N PHE A 14 10.28 -5.17 -11.56
CA PHE A 14 9.75 -4.76 -10.25
C PHE A 14 9.06 -5.90 -9.48
N CYS A 15 8.45 -6.84 -10.20
CA CYS A 15 7.74 -7.96 -9.59
C CYS A 15 8.65 -9.09 -9.10
N VAL A 16 9.88 -9.19 -9.60
CA VAL A 16 10.80 -10.33 -9.33
C VAL A 16 11.33 -10.34 -7.88
N TYR A 17 11.34 -9.19 -7.20
CA TYR A 17 11.92 -9.06 -5.86
C TYR A 17 10.92 -9.11 -4.70
N ILE A 18 9.62 -9.28 -4.99
CA ILE A 18 8.60 -9.29 -3.94
C ILE A 18 8.37 -10.74 -3.49
N ASP A 19 8.71 -11.03 -2.24
CA ASP A 19 8.47 -12.34 -1.63
C ASP A 19 6.96 -12.61 -1.51
N LYS A 20 6.51 -13.68 -2.17
CA LYS A 20 5.11 -14.09 -2.17
C LYS A 20 4.60 -14.42 -0.76
N ALA A 21 5.42 -15.08 0.06
CA ALA A 21 5.04 -15.43 1.43
C ALA A 21 4.88 -14.15 2.30
N GLN A 22 5.73 -13.13 2.07
CA GLN A 22 5.62 -11.86 2.75
C GLN A 22 4.33 -11.11 2.38
N ILE A 23 3.97 -11.08 1.09
CA ILE A 23 2.70 -10.49 0.65
C ILE A 23 1.52 -11.22 1.30
N GLN A 24 1.58 -12.54 1.43
CA GLN A 24 0.53 -13.34 2.07
C GLN A 24 0.39 -13.04 3.56
N ARG A 25 1.50 -12.84 4.28
CA ARG A 25 1.45 -12.40 5.68
C ARG A 25 0.82 -11.02 5.81
N LEU A 26 1.25 -10.07 4.98
CA LEU A 26 0.69 -8.73 4.95
C LEU A 26 -0.81 -8.73 4.64
N THR A 27 -1.24 -9.46 3.62
CA THR A 27 -2.68 -9.54 3.28
C THR A 27 -3.49 -10.22 4.39
N THR A 28 -2.89 -11.16 5.13
CA THR A 28 -3.52 -11.73 6.33
C THR A 28 -3.68 -10.67 7.42
N MET A 29 -2.67 -9.84 7.69
CA MET A 29 -2.77 -8.73 8.63
C MET A 29 -3.87 -7.75 8.23
N ILE A 30 -3.95 -7.38 6.93
CA ILE A 30 -5.01 -6.51 6.40
C ILE A 30 -6.41 -7.11 6.66
N ARG A 31 -6.59 -8.41 6.47
CA ARG A 31 -7.87 -9.09 6.64
C ARG A 31 -8.33 -9.21 8.09
N THR A 32 -7.38 -9.36 9.01
CA THR A 32 -7.66 -9.66 10.42
C THR A 32 -7.69 -8.42 11.32
N SER A 33 -7.27 -7.28 10.82
CA SER A 33 -7.28 -6.03 11.59
C SER A 33 -8.65 -5.36 11.52
N VAL A 34 -9.07 -4.77 12.63
CA VAL A 34 -10.34 -4.04 12.74
C VAL A 34 -10.22 -2.68 12.05
N ARG A 35 -9.06 -2.03 12.18
CA ARG A 35 -8.77 -0.72 11.60
C ARG A 35 -7.36 -0.68 11.05
N ILE A 36 -7.19 0.01 9.92
CA ILE A 36 -5.92 0.14 9.22
C ILE A 36 -5.57 1.61 9.10
N TYR A 37 -4.38 1.97 9.56
CA TYR A 37 -3.79 3.30 9.37
C TYR A 37 -2.63 3.20 8.40
N VAL A 38 -2.58 4.11 7.43
CA VAL A 38 -1.51 4.17 6.44
C VAL A 38 -0.83 5.53 6.52
N TYR A 39 0.42 5.55 6.96
CA TYR A 39 1.21 6.75 7.19
C TYR A 39 2.17 7.00 6.04
N GLY A 40 2.25 8.24 5.59
CA GLY A 40 3.22 8.64 4.56
C GLY A 40 3.19 10.13 4.29
N PHE A 41 4.31 10.69 3.84
CA PHE A 41 4.44 12.10 3.48
C PHE A 41 4.76 12.31 2.01
N GLY A 42 4.37 13.45 1.46
CA GLY A 42 4.65 13.82 0.07
C GLY A 42 4.23 12.72 -0.91
N SER A 43 5.18 12.23 -1.71
CA SER A 43 4.95 11.14 -2.65
C SER A 43 4.45 9.86 -1.99
N SER A 44 4.94 9.53 -0.80
CA SER A 44 4.46 8.38 -0.02
C SER A 44 3.04 8.60 0.52
N GLY A 45 2.66 9.84 0.82
CA GLY A 45 1.30 10.19 1.24
C GLY A 45 0.27 9.98 0.12
N LEU A 46 0.64 10.25 -1.14
CA LEU A 46 -0.21 9.94 -2.29
C LEU A 46 -0.42 8.42 -2.43
N VAL A 47 0.62 7.64 -2.18
CA VAL A 47 0.53 6.17 -2.18
C VAL A 47 -0.34 5.66 -1.03
N ALA A 48 -0.24 6.27 0.17
CA ALA A 48 -1.11 5.97 1.30
C ALA A 48 -2.59 6.23 0.97
N THR A 49 -2.87 7.36 0.32
CA THR A 49 -4.21 7.71 -0.15
C THR A 49 -4.74 6.71 -1.19
N GLU A 50 -3.90 6.28 -2.12
CA GLU A 50 -4.26 5.26 -3.11
C GLU A 50 -4.56 3.91 -2.44
N PHE A 51 -3.76 3.50 -1.45
CA PHE A 51 -4.04 2.31 -0.65
C PHE A 51 -5.43 2.40 -0.01
N LYS A 52 -5.72 3.50 0.70
CA LYS A 52 -7.04 3.75 1.29
C LYS A 52 -8.15 3.61 0.26
N ASN A 53 -8.05 4.32 -0.88
CA ASN A 53 -9.08 4.35 -1.91
C ASN A 53 -9.40 2.96 -2.49
N ARG A 54 -8.41 2.10 -2.59
CA ARG A 54 -8.60 0.73 -3.08
C ARG A 54 -9.25 -0.17 -2.05
N PHE A 55 -8.69 -0.19 -0.84
CA PHE A 55 -9.11 -1.17 0.17
C PHE A 55 -10.45 -0.82 0.84
N MET A 56 -10.82 0.47 0.92
CA MET A 56 -12.14 0.87 1.41
C MET A 56 -13.29 0.33 0.55
N ARG A 57 -13.06 0.03 -0.73
CA ARG A 57 -14.08 -0.56 -1.62
C ARG A 57 -14.52 -1.95 -1.19
N PHE A 58 -13.68 -2.65 -0.42
CA PHE A 58 -14.00 -3.95 0.19
C PHE A 58 -14.60 -3.82 1.60
N GLY A 59 -14.97 -2.60 2.01
CA GLY A 59 -15.55 -2.34 3.32
C GLY A 59 -14.55 -2.34 4.47
N LEU A 60 -13.24 -2.24 4.17
CA LEU A 60 -12.23 -2.11 5.22
C LEU A 60 -12.22 -0.68 5.78
N ASP A 61 -12.08 -0.56 7.10
CA ASP A 61 -11.86 0.73 7.76
C ASP A 61 -10.39 1.14 7.63
N VAL A 62 -10.11 1.93 6.58
CA VAL A 62 -8.76 2.39 6.23
C VAL A 62 -8.68 3.90 6.29
N GLU A 63 -7.70 4.42 7.01
CA GLU A 63 -7.41 5.85 7.08
C GLU A 63 -5.97 6.14 6.62
N ALA A 64 -5.82 7.05 5.63
CA ALA A 64 -4.52 7.53 5.19
C ALA A 64 -4.18 8.81 5.95
N ILE A 65 -3.04 8.85 6.64
CA ILE A 65 -2.57 9.98 7.42
C ILE A 65 -1.30 10.51 6.78
N VAL A 66 -1.40 11.74 6.29
CA VAL A 66 -0.39 12.35 5.41
C VAL A 66 0.25 13.61 6.02
N ASP A 67 -0.08 13.91 7.26
CA ASP A 67 0.52 15.01 8.03
C ASP A 67 0.94 14.56 9.43
N TYR A 68 1.99 15.20 9.94
CA TYR A 68 2.62 14.81 11.20
C TYR A 68 1.73 15.02 12.43
N HIS A 69 0.99 16.13 12.48
CA HIS A 69 0.15 16.43 13.64
C HIS A 69 -0.98 15.41 13.79
N THR A 70 -1.64 15.09 12.69
CA THR A 70 -2.68 14.03 12.68
C THR A 70 -2.08 12.68 13.03
N MET A 71 -0.85 12.38 12.60
CA MET A 71 -0.14 11.14 12.94
C MET A 71 0.11 11.02 14.45
N LEU A 72 0.57 12.11 15.10
CA LEU A 72 0.75 12.18 16.54
C LEU A 72 -0.58 11.98 17.29
N MET A 73 -1.64 12.70 16.87
CA MET A 73 -2.97 12.53 17.48
C MET A 73 -3.49 11.11 17.32
N ASN A 74 -3.25 10.50 16.15
CA ASN A 74 -3.69 9.14 15.88
C ASN A 74 -2.91 8.10 16.71
N SER A 75 -1.66 8.36 17.06
CA SER A 75 -0.84 7.44 17.86
C SER A 75 -1.49 7.11 19.22
N VAL A 76 -2.35 8.00 19.75
CA VAL A 76 -3.12 7.77 20.97
C VAL A 76 -4.24 6.73 20.76
N ARG A 77 -4.79 6.65 19.57
CA ARG A 77 -5.94 5.78 19.21
C ARG A 77 -5.54 4.38 18.79
N VAL A 78 -4.29 4.18 18.40
CA VAL A 78 -3.75 2.89 17.97
C VAL A 78 -3.74 1.89 19.13
N ASN A 79 -4.13 0.65 18.85
CA ASN A 79 -4.16 -0.47 19.79
C ASN A 79 -3.91 -1.81 19.07
N GLU A 80 -3.96 -2.92 19.80
CA GLU A 80 -3.66 -4.28 19.31
C GLU A 80 -4.59 -4.77 18.18
N ASN A 81 -5.74 -4.16 17.97
CA ASN A 81 -6.67 -4.50 16.88
C ASN A 81 -6.38 -3.73 15.59
N CYS A 82 -5.38 -2.83 15.61
CA CYS A 82 -5.01 -2.00 14.48
C CYS A 82 -3.87 -2.63 13.68
N LEU A 83 -3.85 -2.32 12.39
CA LEU A 83 -2.69 -2.44 11.51
C LEU A 83 -2.19 -1.04 11.17
N VAL A 84 -0.91 -0.79 11.38
CA VAL A 84 -0.27 0.47 10.99
C VAL A 84 0.75 0.18 9.89
N ILE A 85 0.54 0.77 8.72
CA ILE A 85 1.42 0.66 7.56
C ILE A 85 2.14 1.98 7.38
N GLY A 86 3.45 2.01 7.58
CA GLY A 86 4.30 3.15 7.27
C GLY A 86 4.86 3.05 5.85
N ILE A 87 4.79 4.15 5.10
CA ILE A 87 5.35 4.23 3.75
C ILE A 87 6.48 5.27 3.74
N SER A 88 7.71 4.80 3.68
CA SER A 88 8.91 5.63 3.56
C SER A 88 9.88 4.99 2.58
N LEU A 89 9.88 5.45 1.31
CA LEU A 89 10.72 4.85 0.27
C LEU A 89 12.20 4.83 0.65
N SER A 90 12.72 5.92 1.19
CA SER A 90 14.12 6.03 1.65
C SER A 90 14.38 5.34 2.99
N GLY A 91 13.33 5.04 3.77
CA GLY A 91 13.45 4.61 5.16
C GLY A 91 14.06 5.68 6.09
N ALA A 92 14.04 6.95 5.66
CA ALA A 92 14.65 8.06 6.39
C ALA A 92 13.64 9.08 6.93
N THR A 93 12.34 8.89 6.69
CA THR A 93 11.29 9.77 7.22
C THR A 93 11.07 9.43 8.68
N LYS A 94 11.74 10.20 9.54
CA LYS A 94 11.77 9.93 10.99
C LYS A 94 10.37 9.85 11.59
N GLU A 95 9.50 10.76 11.20
CA GLU A 95 8.13 10.85 11.70
C GLU A 95 7.32 9.56 11.45
N VAL A 96 7.53 8.92 10.28
CA VAL A 96 6.87 7.65 9.95
C VAL A 96 7.45 6.51 10.78
N ILE A 97 8.77 6.48 10.95
CA ILE A 97 9.45 5.45 11.74
C ILE A 97 9.04 5.55 13.21
N ASP A 98 9.13 6.76 13.80
CA ASP A 98 8.74 7.00 15.20
C ASP A 98 7.26 6.63 15.44
N ALA A 99 6.37 6.94 14.51
CA ALA A 99 4.95 6.57 14.61
C ALA A 99 4.70 5.06 14.54
N LEU A 100 5.47 4.34 13.71
CA LEU A 100 5.44 2.87 13.69
C LEU A 100 5.96 2.26 14.99
N GLU A 101 7.04 2.81 15.55
CA GLU A 101 7.56 2.38 16.86
C GLU A 101 6.53 2.56 17.97
N GLN A 102 5.88 3.72 18.01
CA GLN A 102 4.79 3.97 18.97
C GLN A 102 3.63 2.98 18.80
N ALA A 103 3.30 2.62 17.56
CA ALA A 103 2.27 1.61 17.28
C ALA A 103 2.71 0.22 17.78
N ALA A 104 3.96 -0.17 17.52
CA ALA A 104 4.51 -1.43 18.00
C ALA A 104 4.48 -1.53 19.54
N MET A 105 4.83 -0.45 20.25
CA MET A 105 4.74 -0.38 21.72
C MET A 105 3.32 -0.59 22.26
N LYS A 106 2.30 -0.35 21.42
CA LYS A 106 0.88 -0.58 21.73
C LYS A 106 0.35 -1.92 21.24
N ASN A 107 1.24 -2.82 20.84
CA ASN A 107 0.93 -4.13 20.30
C ASN A 107 0.08 -4.10 19.02
N ALA A 108 0.02 -2.98 18.32
CA ALA A 108 -0.55 -2.93 16.97
C ALA A 108 0.35 -3.70 16.01
N LYS A 109 -0.23 -4.29 14.96
CA LYS A 109 0.54 -4.87 13.87
C LYS A 109 1.19 -3.76 13.07
N THR A 110 2.46 -3.91 12.74
CA THR A 110 3.27 -2.88 12.08
C THR A 110 3.91 -3.37 10.79
N VAL A 111 3.80 -2.57 9.75
CA VAL A 111 4.37 -2.87 8.43
C VAL A 111 5.09 -1.63 7.90
N LEU A 112 6.33 -1.79 7.45
CA LEU A 112 7.07 -0.74 6.75
C LEU A 112 7.22 -1.09 5.27
N LEU A 113 6.74 -0.20 4.38
CA LEU A 113 6.98 -0.28 2.94
C LEU A 113 8.14 0.67 2.60
N THR A 114 9.28 0.12 2.17
CA THR A 114 10.51 0.88 1.94
C THR A 114 11.38 0.26 0.85
N SER A 115 12.37 0.99 0.32
CA SER A 115 13.44 0.43 -0.50
C SER A 115 14.71 0.15 0.31
N ARG A 116 14.74 0.54 1.59
CA ARG A 116 15.90 0.38 2.46
C ARG A 116 15.85 -0.98 3.16
N ASN A 117 16.80 -1.84 2.81
CA ASN A 117 16.99 -3.12 3.48
C ASN A 117 17.85 -2.90 4.74
N ASP A 118 17.18 -2.75 5.88
CA ASP A 118 17.82 -2.51 7.17
C ASP A 118 17.42 -3.62 8.16
N LYS A 119 18.41 -4.24 8.77
CA LYS A 119 18.21 -5.30 9.77
C LYS A 119 17.56 -4.77 11.05
N GLU A 120 17.73 -3.50 11.36
CA GLU A 120 17.11 -2.87 12.50
C GLU A 120 15.59 -2.79 12.31
N PHE A 121 15.13 -2.33 11.15
CA PHE A 121 13.70 -2.32 10.82
C PHE A 121 13.06 -3.71 10.89
N GLN A 122 13.79 -4.75 10.45
CA GLN A 122 13.31 -6.13 10.51
C GLN A 122 13.17 -6.68 11.94
N ARG A 123 13.82 -6.03 12.92
CA ARG A 123 13.67 -6.38 14.34
C ARG A 123 12.59 -5.56 15.03
N MET A 124 12.30 -4.37 14.51
CA MET A 124 11.40 -3.40 15.13
C MET A 124 9.95 -3.60 14.71
N PHE A 125 9.73 -4.05 13.46
CA PHE A 125 8.40 -4.13 12.86
C PHE A 125 8.05 -5.57 12.47
N ASP A 126 6.76 -5.92 12.47
CA ASP A 126 6.29 -7.27 12.14
C ASP A 126 6.62 -7.66 10.70
N GLU A 127 6.53 -6.70 9.75
CA GLU A 127 6.94 -6.91 8.37
C GLU A 127 7.62 -5.66 7.79
N VAL A 128 8.70 -5.89 7.05
CA VAL A 128 9.38 -4.87 6.25
C VAL A 128 9.37 -5.31 4.80
N VAL A 129 8.49 -4.72 4.01
CA VAL A 129 8.30 -5.10 2.61
C VAL A 129 9.12 -4.18 1.72
N LEU A 130 10.06 -4.77 0.99
CA LEU A 130 10.98 -4.03 0.14
C LEU A 130 10.35 -3.73 -1.22
N SER A 131 10.29 -2.45 -1.57
CA SER A 131 10.01 -2.02 -2.94
C SER A 131 11.28 -2.09 -3.80
N ALA A 132 11.12 -2.09 -5.12
CA ALA A 132 12.26 -2.04 -6.03
C ALA A 132 13.09 -0.76 -5.84
N VAL A 133 14.41 -0.88 -5.97
CA VAL A 133 15.35 0.24 -5.87
C VAL A 133 15.51 0.87 -7.26
N LYS A 134 15.25 2.17 -7.37
CA LYS A 134 15.39 2.94 -8.63
C LYS A 134 16.76 2.83 -9.28
N LYS A 135 17.83 2.73 -8.47
CA LYS A 135 19.22 2.62 -8.96
C LYS A 135 19.49 1.43 -9.87
N ASN A 136 18.63 0.41 -9.82
CA ASN A 136 18.74 -0.78 -10.65
C ASN A 136 18.02 -0.64 -12.00
N LEU A 137 17.45 0.54 -12.28
CA LEU A 137 16.72 0.81 -13.51
C LEU A 137 17.48 1.82 -14.35
N GLU A 138 17.56 1.56 -15.63
CA GLU A 138 17.96 2.56 -16.61
C GLU A 138 16.99 3.77 -16.51
N TYR A 139 17.55 4.97 -16.36
CA TYR A 139 16.77 6.21 -16.10
C TYR A 139 16.00 6.22 -14.77
N GLY A 140 16.47 5.50 -13.73
CA GLY A 140 15.79 5.42 -12.44
C GLY A 140 15.52 6.78 -11.76
N ASP A 141 16.40 7.77 -11.99
CA ASP A 141 16.24 9.13 -11.42
C ASP A 141 15.10 9.92 -12.07
N MET A 142 14.65 9.54 -13.29
CA MET A 142 13.51 10.14 -13.99
C MET A 142 12.17 9.50 -13.60
N ILE A 143 12.19 8.38 -12.88
CA ILE A 143 10.98 7.68 -12.46
C ILE A 143 10.44 8.31 -11.17
N SER A 144 9.14 8.59 -11.13
CA SER A 144 8.48 9.08 -9.93
C SER A 144 8.78 8.17 -8.72
N PRO A 145 9.08 8.74 -7.53
CA PRO A 145 9.26 7.98 -6.29
C PRO A 145 8.08 7.08 -5.93
N GLN A 146 6.89 7.42 -6.38
CA GLN A 146 5.66 6.66 -6.11
C GLN A 146 5.60 5.36 -6.90
N PHE A 147 6.19 5.30 -8.10
CA PHE A 147 5.98 4.21 -9.03
C PHE A 147 6.34 2.83 -8.46
N PRO A 148 7.50 2.61 -7.83
CA PRO A 148 7.83 1.32 -7.21
C PRO A 148 6.85 0.94 -6.08
N LEU A 149 6.39 1.93 -5.32
CA LEU A 149 5.43 1.72 -4.23
C LEU A 149 4.04 1.40 -4.75
N LEU A 150 3.59 2.03 -5.84
CA LEU A 150 2.31 1.72 -6.48
C LEU A 150 2.28 0.30 -7.02
N ILE A 151 3.37 -0.17 -7.63
CA ILE A 151 3.50 -1.57 -8.08
C ILE A 151 3.42 -2.54 -6.88
N LEU A 152 4.04 -2.19 -5.76
CA LEU A 152 3.95 -2.97 -4.53
C LEU A 152 2.51 -3.04 -4.03
N ILE A 153 1.79 -1.91 -4.00
CA ILE A 153 0.37 -1.87 -3.63
C ILE A 153 -0.48 -2.69 -4.60
N ASP A 154 -0.24 -2.62 -5.91
CA ASP A 154 -0.92 -3.45 -6.90
C ASP A 154 -0.75 -4.94 -6.59
N ARG A 155 0.45 -5.35 -6.18
CA ARG A 155 0.73 -6.73 -5.82
C ARG A 155 0.01 -7.17 -4.55
N ILE A 156 0.02 -6.33 -3.51
CA ILE A 156 -0.71 -6.56 -2.26
C ILE A 156 -2.22 -6.67 -2.55
N TYR A 157 -2.74 -5.73 -3.32
CA TYR A 157 -4.14 -5.68 -3.71
C TYR A 157 -4.57 -6.92 -4.50
N ALA A 158 -3.78 -7.35 -5.49
CA ALA A 158 -4.08 -8.55 -6.27
C ALA A 158 -4.16 -9.82 -5.42
N ASP A 159 -3.22 -10.01 -4.47
CA ASP A 159 -3.25 -11.13 -3.53
C ASP A 159 -4.46 -11.05 -2.59
N TYR A 160 -4.79 -9.84 -2.10
CA TYR A 160 -5.96 -9.61 -1.28
C TYR A 160 -7.25 -10.02 -2.00
N VAL A 161 -7.47 -9.51 -3.22
CA VAL A 161 -8.68 -9.79 -4.02
C VAL A 161 -8.85 -11.28 -4.34
N GLN A 162 -7.75 -11.97 -4.65
CA GLN A 162 -7.78 -13.41 -4.94
C GLN A 162 -8.26 -14.27 -3.76
N ARG A 163 -8.10 -13.78 -2.53
CA ARG A 163 -8.41 -14.48 -1.29
C ARG A 163 -9.70 -14.03 -0.64
N GLU A 164 -10.36 -13.01 -1.19
CA GLU A 164 -11.62 -12.51 -0.64
C GLU A 164 -12.81 -13.35 -1.06
N ASP A 165 -13.76 -13.44 -0.14
CA ASP A 165 -15.02 -14.13 -0.37
C ASP A 165 -15.97 -13.34 -1.29
N GLU A 166 -17.01 -14.02 -1.79
CA GLU A 166 -18.00 -13.43 -2.69
C GLU A 166 -18.77 -12.26 -2.08
N ARG A 167 -18.92 -12.20 -0.74
CA ARG A 167 -19.60 -11.12 -0.06
C ARG A 167 -18.85 -9.79 -0.20
N LYS A 168 -17.52 -9.82 -0.01
CA LYS A 168 -16.68 -8.63 -0.16
C LYS A 168 -16.52 -8.23 -1.63
N LYS A 169 -16.46 -9.19 -2.54
CA LYS A 169 -16.50 -8.92 -3.99
C LYS A 169 -17.81 -8.24 -4.39
N THR A 170 -18.94 -8.69 -3.87
CA THR A 170 -20.24 -8.04 -4.09
C THR A 170 -20.26 -6.61 -3.58
N LEU A 171 -19.64 -6.33 -2.43
CA LEU A 171 -19.53 -4.96 -1.90
C LEU A 171 -18.67 -4.08 -2.81
N TYR A 172 -17.55 -4.60 -3.29
CA TYR A 172 -16.71 -3.93 -4.28
C TYR A 172 -17.51 -3.57 -5.54
N ASP A 173 -18.24 -4.52 -6.12
CA ASP A 173 -19.05 -4.30 -7.33
C ASP A 173 -20.12 -3.22 -7.11
N LYS A 174 -20.78 -3.21 -5.95
CA LYS A 174 -21.74 -2.15 -5.58
C LYS A 174 -21.06 -0.79 -5.55
N THR A 175 -19.85 -0.69 -4.97
CA THR A 175 -19.09 0.55 -4.90
C THR A 175 -18.70 1.07 -6.30
N VAL A 176 -18.26 0.17 -7.18
CA VAL A 176 -17.94 0.51 -8.58
C VAL A 176 -19.16 1.00 -9.31
N LYS A 177 -20.31 0.31 -9.19
CA LYS A 177 -21.57 0.70 -9.84
C LYS A 177 -22.05 2.09 -9.42
N GLN A 178 -21.87 2.47 -8.15
CA GLN A 178 -22.22 3.81 -7.66
C GLN A 178 -21.39 4.92 -8.32
N ILE A 179 -20.14 4.63 -8.67
CA ILE A 179 -19.26 5.58 -9.35
C ILE A 179 -19.60 5.64 -10.85
N VAL A 180 -19.66 4.49 -11.50
CA VAL A 180 -19.93 4.37 -12.94
C VAL A 180 -21.33 4.87 -13.32
N GLY A 181 -22.34 4.56 -12.50
CA GLY A 181 -23.73 5.00 -12.73
C GLY A 181 -23.86 6.52 -12.85
N ARG A 182 -23.10 7.28 -12.07
CA ARG A 182 -23.11 8.75 -12.13
C ARG A 182 -22.50 9.30 -13.44
N TYR A 183 -21.50 8.63 -14.00
CA TYR A 183 -20.90 9.05 -15.28
C TYR A 183 -21.86 8.83 -16.47
N ILE A 184 -22.66 7.76 -16.45
CA ILE A 184 -23.61 7.46 -17.51
C ILE A 184 -24.76 8.49 -17.51
N GLU A 185 -25.25 8.93 -16.34
CA GLU A 185 -26.29 9.97 -16.24
C GLU A 185 -25.83 11.33 -16.77
N PHE A 186 -24.56 11.67 -16.70
CA PHE A 186 -24.00 12.90 -17.27
C PHE A 186 -23.99 12.86 -18.80
N ASP A 187 -23.63 11.72 -19.39
CA ASP A 187 -23.51 11.57 -20.85
C ASP A 187 -24.89 11.60 -21.55
N GLU A 188 -25.94 11.16 -20.90
CA GLU A 188 -27.33 11.24 -21.40
C GLU A 188 -27.90 12.68 -21.33
N LYS A 189 -27.50 13.49 -20.35
CA LYS A 189 -27.93 14.88 -20.22
C LYS A 189 -27.27 15.84 -21.19
N GLU A 190 -26.07 15.50 -21.67
CA GLU A 190 -25.36 16.31 -22.69
C GLU A 190 -25.77 15.97 -24.13
N ARG A 191 -26.49 14.86 -24.35
CA ARG A 191 -26.98 14.43 -25.66
C ARG A 191 -28.46 14.77 -25.95
N GLY A 192 -29.16 15.38 -24.98
CA GLY A 192 -30.54 15.88 -25.13
C GLY A 192 -30.57 17.40 -25.28
#